data_d0c386a64bc1d1f26f8ccb6322fc4d6e
#
_entry.id   d0c386a64bc1d1f26f8ccb6322fc4d6e
#
_cell.length_a   1.000
_cell.length_b   1.000
_cell.length_c   1.000
_cell.angle_alpha   90.00
_cell.angle_beta   90.00
_cell.angle_gamma   90.00
#
_symmetry.space_group_name_H-M   'P 1'
#
loop_
_entity.id
_entity.type
_entity.pdbx_description
1 polymer ?
#
loop_
_entity_poly.entity_id
_entity_poly.type
_entity_poly.pdbx_seq_one_letter_code
_entity_poly.pdbx_strand_id
1 'polypeptide(L)' 'MIRFRVKVMLAERDKTQKQLAEETGIRPSTVSAICNGSIKHLPITALNEICKALDCQPADLMEYRTE' A
#
# COMPACT_ATOMS: atom_id res chain seq x y z
N MET A 1 -10.85 -13.03 -3.62
CA MET A 1 -9.44 -12.64 -3.91
C MET A 1 -9.14 -11.31 -3.22
N ILE A 2 -7.97 -11.21 -2.62
CA ILE A 2 -7.56 -9.97 -1.95
C ILE A 2 -7.11 -8.94 -2.98
N ARG A 3 -7.59 -7.73 -2.83
CA ARG A 3 -7.21 -6.58 -3.66
C ARG A 3 -6.65 -5.48 -2.78
N PHE A 4 -5.56 -4.85 -3.22
CA PHE A 4 -4.98 -3.72 -2.52
C PHE A 4 -5.55 -2.42 -3.06
N ARG A 5 -5.82 -1.46 -2.16
CA ARG A 5 -6.35 -0.15 -2.51
C ARG A 5 -5.33 0.97 -2.27
N VAL A 6 -4.06 0.61 -2.14
CA VAL A 6 -3.00 1.59 -1.85
C VAL A 6 -2.90 2.65 -2.95
N LYS A 7 -3.02 2.22 -4.21
CA LYS A 7 -2.97 3.14 -5.35
C LYS A 7 -4.08 4.20 -5.28
N VAL A 8 -5.30 3.77 -4.93
CA VAL A 8 -6.45 4.67 -4.76
C VAL A 8 -6.21 5.62 -3.60
N MET A 9 -5.70 5.10 -2.48
CA MET A 9 -5.40 5.90 -1.30
C MET A 9 -4.36 6.97 -1.59
N LEU A 10 -3.32 6.63 -2.35
CA LEU A 10 -2.31 7.60 -2.76
C LEU A 10 -2.91 8.70 -3.63
N ALA A 11 -3.76 8.34 -4.58
CA ALA A 11 -4.41 9.30 -5.45
C ALA A 11 -5.28 10.27 -4.65
N GLU A 12 -6.01 9.76 -3.66
CA GLU A 12 -6.86 10.58 -2.81
C GLU A 12 -6.06 11.59 -1.98
N ARG A 13 -4.79 11.27 -1.68
CA ARG A 13 -3.92 12.10 -0.86
C ARG A 13 -2.89 12.88 -1.66
N ASP A 14 -3.00 12.86 -3.00
CA ASP A 14 -2.05 13.52 -3.89
C ASP A 14 -0.60 13.08 -3.64
N LYS A 15 -0.41 11.80 -3.31
CA LYS A 15 0.92 11.23 -3.10
C LYS A 15 1.29 10.29 -4.22
N THR A 16 2.59 10.25 -4.53
CA THR A 16 3.12 9.33 -5.52
C THR A 16 3.67 8.09 -4.82
N GLN A 17 3.87 7.02 -5.58
CA GLN A 17 4.51 5.80 -5.06
C GLN A 17 5.93 6.11 -4.57
N LYS A 18 6.64 7.00 -5.25
CA LYS A 18 7.97 7.42 -4.85
C LYS A 18 7.95 8.09 -3.48
N GLN A 19 6.99 8.98 -3.26
CA GLN A 19 6.84 9.64 -1.96
C GLN A 19 6.53 8.63 -0.85
N LEU A 20 5.66 7.67 -1.13
CA LEU A 20 5.34 6.63 -0.15
C LEU A 20 6.59 5.81 0.20
N ALA A 21 7.38 5.44 -0.80
CA ALA A 21 8.62 4.69 -0.59
C ALA A 21 9.58 5.50 0.30
N GLU A 22 9.71 6.79 0.04
CA GLU A 22 10.58 7.66 0.84
C GLU A 22 10.09 7.80 2.27
N GLU A 23 8.79 7.96 2.47
CA GLU A 23 8.20 8.15 3.81
C GLU A 23 8.24 6.88 4.65
N THR A 24 8.14 5.73 4.01
CA THR A 24 8.06 4.45 4.73
C THR A 24 9.39 3.71 4.83
N GLY A 25 10.36 4.07 4.01
CA GLY A 25 11.61 3.32 3.91
C GLY A 25 11.46 2.00 3.15
N ILE A 26 10.31 1.75 2.56
CA ILE A 26 10.06 0.55 1.74
C ILE A 26 10.67 0.78 0.37
N ARG A 27 11.24 -0.28 -0.22
CA ARG A 27 11.83 -0.20 -1.56
C ARG A 27 10.78 0.21 -2.59
N PRO A 28 11.13 1.08 -3.54
CA PRO A 28 10.17 1.47 -4.58
C PRO A 28 9.59 0.30 -5.36
N SER A 29 10.39 -0.75 -5.60
CA SER A 29 9.89 -1.95 -6.29
C SER A 29 8.83 -2.66 -5.48
N THR A 30 8.96 -2.68 -4.15
CA THR A 30 7.97 -3.28 -3.27
C THR A 30 6.68 -2.45 -3.24
N VAL A 31 6.81 -1.13 -3.19
CA VAL A 31 5.65 -0.24 -3.25
C VAL A 31 4.90 -0.44 -4.58
N SER A 32 5.63 -0.53 -5.67
CA SER A 32 5.03 -0.79 -6.99
C SER A 32 4.29 -2.13 -7.02
N ALA A 33 4.90 -3.18 -6.44
CA ALA A 33 4.27 -4.50 -6.38
C ALA A 33 2.98 -4.48 -5.55
N ILE A 34 2.95 -3.71 -4.47
CA ILE A 34 1.73 -3.55 -3.67
C ILE A 34 0.66 -2.84 -4.51
N CYS A 35 1.03 -1.76 -5.19
CA CYS A 35 0.08 -0.96 -5.96
C CYS A 35 -0.49 -1.70 -7.15
N ASN A 36 0.30 -2.55 -7.81
CA ASN A 36 -0.19 -3.31 -8.96
C ASN A 36 -0.73 -4.69 -8.61
N GLY A 37 -0.71 -5.05 -7.33
CA GLY A 37 -1.28 -6.31 -6.86
C GLY A 37 -0.42 -7.54 -7.10
N SER A 38 0.83 -7.39 -7.51
CA SER A 38 1.70 -8.53 -7.78
C SER A 38 2.44 -9.05 -6.55
N ILE A 39 2.36 -8.34 -5.43
CA ILE A 39 3.04 -8.77 -4.20
C ILE A 39 2.37 -10.03 -3.63
N LYS A 40 3.18 -10.98 -3.18
CA LYS A 40 2.68 -12.23 -2.61
C LYS A 40 2.80 -12.28 -1.09
N HIS A 41 3.75 -11.54 -0.54
CA HIS A 41 4.00 -11.49 0.90
C HIS A 41 4.16 -10.04 1.32
N LEU A 42 3.36 -9.62 2.27
CA LEU A 42 3.43 -8.27 2.81
C LEU A 42 3.85 -8.34 4.28
N PRO A 43 5.09 -7.95 4.61
CA PRO A 43 5.52 -7.95 6.01
C PRO A 43 4.66 -7.01 6.85
N ILE A 44 4.41 -7.42 8.08
CA ILE A 44 3.63 -6.61 9.03
C ILE A 44 4.28 -5.24 9.25
N THR A 45 5.62 -5.20 9.31
CA THR A 45 6.33 -3.94 9.48
C THR A 45 6.07 -2.97 8.31
N ALA A 46 6.03 -3.49 7.08
CA ALA A 46 5.71 -2.67 5.92
C ALA A 46 4.28 -2.15 6.00
N LEU A 47 3.35 -3.01 6.41
CA LEU A 47 1.94 -2.63 6.56
C LEU A 47 1.80 -1.52 7.62
N ASN A 48 2.49 -1.66 8.74
CA ASN A 48 2.50 -0.64 9.80
C ASN A 48 2.96 0.71 9.27
N GLU A 49 4.04 0.73 8.51
CA GLU A 49 4.60 1.97 7.97
C GLU A 49 3.67 2.63 6.95
N ILE A 50 3.01 1.82 6.13
CA ILE A 50 2.05 2.35 5.15
C ILE A 50 0.85 2.97 5.86
N CYS A 51 0.30 2.28 6.86
CA CYS A 51 -0.82 2.81 7.65
C CYS A 51 -0.44 4.12 8.33
N LYS A 52 0.78 4.19 8.86
CA LYS A 52 1.28 5.40 9.52
C LYS A 52 1.43 6.54 8.52
N ALA A 53 2.02 6.27 7.36
CA ALA A 53 2.26 7.29 6.34
C ALA A 53 0.97 7.84 5.74
N LEU A 54 -0.04 6.99 5.58
CA LEU A 54 -1.33 7.37 5.00
C LEU A 54 -2.39 7.70 6.04
N ASP A 55 -2.04 7.55 7.33
CA ASP A 55 -2.96 7.80 8.44
C ASP A 55 -4.27 7.04 8.23
N CYS A 56 -4.18 5.73 8.08
CA CYS A 56 -5.33 4.88 7.82
C CYS A 56 -5.21 3.54 8.51
N GLN A 57 -6.27 2.75 8.43
CA GLN A 57 -6.32 1.41 8.99
C GLN A 57 -5.99 0.38 7.91
N PRO A 58 -5.52 -0.82 8.29
CA PRO A 58 -5.29 -1.89 7.30
C PRO A 58 -6.52 -2.20 6.46
N ALA A 59 -7.71 -2.08 7.03
CA ALA A 59 -8.97 -2.31 6.30
C ALA A 59 -9.17 -1.31 5.16
N ASP A 60 -8.53 -0.15 5.23
CA ASP A 60 -8.61 0.85 4.17
C ASP A 60 -7.70 0.52 3.00
N LEU A 61 -6.71 -0.36 3.21
CA LEU A 61 -5.69 -0.69 2.22
C LEU A 61 -6.01 -1.95 1.43
N MET A 62 -6.89 -2.80 1.96
CA MET A 62 -7.17 -4.11 1.39
C MET A 62 -8.66 -4.40 1.41
N GLU A 63 -9.09 -5.18 0.43
CA GLU A 63 -10.47 -5.68 0.41
C GLU A 63 -10.49 -7.09 -0.15
N TYR A 64 -11.51 -7.84 0.20
CA TYR A 64 -11.74 -9.16 -0.37
C TYR A 64 -12.87 -9.08 -1.38
N ARG A 65 -12.64 -9.59 -2.58
CA ARG A 65 -13.65 -9.65 -3.64
C ARG A 65 -13.89 -11.09 -4.05
N THR A 66 -15.15 -11.42 -4.21
CA THR A 66 -15.59 -12.76 -4.63
C THR A 66 -15.78 -12.78 -6.15
N GLU A 67 -14.72 -12.69 -6.90
CA GLU A 67 -14.84 -12.78 -8.37
C GLU A 67 -14.37 -14.10 -8.90
#